data_dfd2de2e1ca127a3369c86727cec5fd3
#
_entry.id   dfd2de2e1ca127a3369c86727cec5fd3
#
_cell.length_a   1.000
_cell.length_b   1.000
_cell.length_c   1.000
_cell.angle_alpha   90.00
_cell.angle_beta   90.00
_cell.angle_gamma   90.00
#
_symmetry.space_group_name_H-M   'P 1'
#
loop_
_entity.id
_entity.type
_entity.pdbx_description
1 polymer ?
#
loop_
_entity_poly.entity_id
_entity_poly.type
_entity_poly.pdbx_seq_one_letter_code
_entity_poly.pdbx_strand_id
1 'polypeptide(L)'
;SEAGLRHSLDVLELDAEFLEQEAERRFRELDGSAAFWRKLHPALLVRVLRLWFRAELGTDLIPPPELVRRLQSELNAPKPEPRLIPVHSGISLRLQGDTLQIAAAAALPRLIWKFDQETKIGFGPFRLRVEWLETFPGPPPDCTVALFDADRLPETLTVRAREAGDALIPFGGSKPVSLKKLRTGRGIPSSTPCPVVTSPDGTILWAPLIRHTIHAPVTPETRRILRLRFIHARCAGREKYEQSPFPDLKKSSSDDKFEL
;
A
#
# COMPACT_ATOMS: atom_id res chain seq x y z
N SER A 1 38.01 -16.09 4.94
CA SER A 1 38.24 -15.71 6.34
C SER A 1 37.27 -14.61 6.75
N GLU A 2 36.90 -14.53 8.00
CA GLU A 2 35.98 -13.52 8.55
C GLU A 2 36.49 -12.09 8.30
N ALA A 3 37.79 -11.88 8.39
CA ALA A 3 38.43 -10.60 8.08
C ALA A 3 38.24 -10.17 6.60
N GLY A 4 38.30 -11.11 5.66
CA GLY A 4 38.05 -10.81 4.25
C GLY A 4 36.60 -10.45 3.96
N LEU A 5 35.64 -11.07 4.67
CA LEU A 5 34.23 -10.74 4.54
C LEU A 5 33.93 -9.33 5.08
N ARG A 6 34.50 -8.97 6.23
CA ARG A 6 34.36 -7.62 6.81
C ARG A 6 34.92 -6.56 5.88
N HIS A 7 36.14 -6.77 5.38
CA HIS A 7 36.74 -5.83 4.40
C HIS A 7 35.87 -5.65 3.16
N SER A 8 35.28 -6.73 2.63
CA SER A 8 34.37 -6.62 1.47
C SER A 8 33.08 -5.86 1.81
N LEU A 9 32.54 -6.00 3.01
CA LEU A 9 31.37 -5.24 3.46
C LEU A 9 31.71 -3.75 3.61
N ASP A 10 32.85 -3.40 4.21
CA ASP A 10 33.29 -2.01 4.36
C ASP A 10 33.42 -1.31 3.00
N VAL A 11 34.00 -2.00 1.99
CA VAL A 11 34.10 -1.46 0.62
C VAL A 11 32.72 -1.26 -0.01
N LEU A 12 31.80 -2.22 0.16
CA LEU A 12 30.43 -2.09 -0.37
C LEU A 12 29.64 -0.96 0.31
N GLU A 13 29.89 -0.70 1.59
CA GLU A 13 29.28 0.44 2.29
C GLU A 13 29.77 1.78 1.73
N LEU A 14 31.06 1.93 1.48
CA LEU A 14 31.64 3.13 0.84
C LEU A 14 31.09 3.34 -0.58
N ASP A 15 30.99 2.26 -1.38
CA ASP A 15 30.39 2.33 -2.71
C ASP A 15 28.92 2.74 -2.66
N ALA A 16 28.16 2.19 -1.70
CA ALA A 16 26.76 2.52 -1.50
C ALA A 16 26.59 3.99 -1.10
N GLU A 17 27.40 4.48 -0.17
CA GLU A 17 27.38 5.87 0.27
C GLU A 17 27.68 6.84 -0.88
N PHE A 18 28.72 6.57 -1.66
CA PHE A 18 29.04 7.38 -2.84
C PHE A 18 27.89 7.43 -3.84
N LEU A 19 27.27 6.26 -4.12
CA LEU A 19 26.14 6.18 -5.05
C LEU A 19 24.89 6.91 -4.54
N GLU A 20 24.62 6.91 -3.23
CA GLU A 20 23.52 7.69 -2.66
C GLU A 20 23.78 9.20 -2.77
N GLN A 21 24.98 9.68 -2.44
CA GLN A 21 25.37 11.09 -2.57
C GLN A 21 25.27 11.56 -4.03
N GLU A 22 25.78 10.76 -4.98
CA GLU A 22 25.68 11.08 -6.40
C GLU A 22 24.23 11.06 -6.90
N ALA A 23 23.39 10.14 -6.39
CA ALA A 23 21.98 10.10 -6.73
C ALA A 23 21.23 11.35 -6.21
N GLU A 24 21.53 11.82 -5.00
CA GLU A 24 20.98 13.06 -4.46
C GLU A 24 21.39 14.28 -5.30
N ARG A 25 22.67 14.32 -5.73
CA ARG A 25 23.15 15.36 -6.62
C ARG A 25 22.38 15.37 -7.93
N ARG A 26 22.22 14.18 -8.56
CA ARG A 26 21.46 14.04 -9.81
C ARG A 26 19.98 14.36 -9.63
N PHE A 27 19.41 13.99 -8.50
CA PHE A 27 18.01 14.29 -8.22
C PHE A 27 17.72 15.80 -8.17
N ARG A 28 18.66 16.62 -7.69
CA ARG A 28 18.54 18.08 -7.73
C ARG A 28 18.56 18.66 -9.14
N GLU A 29 19.16 17.96 -10.10
CA GLU A 29 19.25 18.31 -11.52
C GLU A 29 18.02 17.82 -12.33
N LEU A 30 17.06 17.13 -11.67
CA LEU A 30 15.91 16.52 -12.33
C LEU A 30 15.01 17.57 -12.97
N ASP A 31 14.91 17.53 -14.29
CA ASP A 31 14.09 18.44 -15.13
C ASP A 31 12.84 17.77 -15.73
N GLY A 32 12.63 16.48 -15.44
CA GLY A 32 11.53 15.69 -15.99
C GLY A 32 11.72 15.22 -17.43
N SER A 33 12.81 15.61 -18.11
CA SER A 33 13.07 15.20 -19.48
C SER A 33 13.52 13.75 -19.59
N ALA A 34 13.12 13.07 -20.67
CA ALA A 34 13.62 11.72 -20.95
C ALA A 34 15.13 11.74 -21.22
N ALA A 35 15.69 12.86 -21.69
CA ALA A 35 17.12 13.04 -21.92
C ALA A 35 17.92 12.97 -20.61
N PHE A 36 17.39 13.53 -19.51
CA PHE A 36 17.98 13.39 -18.19
C PHE A 36 18.06 11.92 -17.77
N TRP A 37 16.96 11.18 -17.86
CA TRP A 37 16.87 9.78 -17.45
C TRP A 37 17.76 8.84 -18.30
N ARG A 38 17.90 9.13 -19.61
CA ARG A 38 18.79 8.35 -20.52
C ARG A 38 20.25 8.41 -20.11
N LYS A 39 20.70 9.52 -19.55
CA LYS A 39 22.11 9.74 -19.17
C LYS A 39 22.48 9.04 -17.87
N LEU A 40 21.52 8.56 -17.09
CA LEU A 40 21.79 7.94 -15.82
C LEU A 40 22.29 6.50 -15.98
N HIS A 41 23.40 6.20 -15.30
CA HIS A 41 23.83 4.81 -15.14
C HIS A 41 22.74 4.01 -14.40
N PRO A 42 22.51 2.71 -14.72
CA PRO A 42 21.48 1.89 -14.06
C PRO A 42 21.48 1.95 -12.52
N ALA A 43 22.67 1.93 -11.92
CA ALA A 43 22.81 2.02 -10.46
C ALA A 43 22.31 3.36 -9.88
N LEU A 44 22.48 4.46 -10.61
CA LEU A 44 21.95 5.78 -10.24
C LEU A 44 20.47 5.89 -10.57
N LEU A 45 20.05 5.31 -11.70
CA LEU A 45 18.64 5.33 -12.10
C LEU A 45 17.72 4.73 -11.02
N VAL A 46 18.11 3.60 -10.41
CA VAL A 46 17.37 3.00 -9.28
C VAL A 46 17.20 3.99 -8.12
N ARG A 47 18.30 4.65 -7.73
CA ARG A 47 18.33 5.55 -6.57
C ARG A 47 17.60 6.85 -6.84
N VAL A 48 17.82 7.46 -8.02
CA VAL A 48 17.12 8.70 -8.40
C VAL A 48 15.61 8.46 -8.54
N LEU A 49 15.18 7.32 -9.12
CA LEU A 49 13.75 6.94 -9.14
C LEU A 49 13.19 6.78 -7.73
N ARG A 50 13.93 6.18 -6.79
CA ARG A 50 13.53 6.05 -5.41
C ARG A 50 13.33 7.41 -4.73
N LEU A 51 14.29 8.33 -4.92
CA LEU A 51 14.21 9.72 -4.42
C LEU A 51 13.00 10.44 -5.03
N TRP A 52 12.79 10.29 -6.34
CA TRP A 52 11.66 10.88 -7.03
C TRP A 52 10.31 10.34 -6.54
N PHE A 53 10.17 9.02 -6.39
CA PHE A 53 8.97 8.42 -5.82
C PHE A 53 8.73 8.89 -4.38
N ARG A 54 9.79 9.04 -3.59
CA ARG A 54 9.66 9.58 -2.23
C ARG A 54 9.18 11.03 -2.24
N ALA A 55 9.72 11.87 -3.10
CA ALA A 55 9.34 13.28 -3.21
C ALA A 55 7.89 13.45 -3.73
N GLU A 56 7.53 12.76 -4.81
CA GLU A 56 6.23 12.95 -5.47
C GLU A 56 5.10 12.12 -4.82
N LEU A 57 5.42 10.94 -4.31
CA LEU A 57 4.43 10.00 -3.80
C LEU A 57 4.46 9.83 -2.28
N GLY A 58 5.46 10.39 -1.60
CA GLY A 58 5.68 10.23 -0.17
C GLY A 58 5.94 8.77 0.24
N THR A 59 6.40 7.92 -0.69
CA THR A 59 6.63 6.50 -0.45
C THR A 59 8.07 6.10 -0.79
N ASP A 60 8.70 5.32 0.08
CA ASP A 60 10.04 4.76 -0.15
C ASP A 60 9.95 3.49 -1.00
N LEU A 61 9.52 3.66 -2.24
CA LEU A 61 9.40 2.58 -3.21
C LEU A 61 10.76 2.29 -3.84
N ILE A 62 11.28 1.08 -3.63
CA ILE A 62 12.50 0.60 -4.29
C ILE A 62 12.13 0.05 -5.66
N PRO A 63 12.59 0.68 -6.75
CA PRO A 63 12.33 0.18 -8.10
C PRO A 63 12.93 -1.21 -8.31
N PRO A 64 12.14 -2.21 -8.77
CA PRO A 64 12.68 -3.52 -9.06
C PRO A 64 13.59 -3.47 -10.31
N PRO A 65 14.58 -4.36 -10.41
CA PRO A 65 15.52 -4.39 -11.55
C PRO A 65 14.85 -4.48 -12.92
N GLU A 66 13.72 -5.18 -12.99
CA GLU A 66 12.91 -5.32 -14.21
C GLU A 66 12.34 -3.97 -14.69
N LEU A 67 11.90 -3.13 -13.75
CA LEU A 67 11.41 -1.79 -14.06
C LEU A 67 12.53 -0.95 -14.65
N VAL A 68 13.72 -1.00 -14.06
CA VAL A 68 14.89 -0.23 -14.52
C VAL A 68 15.26 -0.63 -15.95
N ARG A 69 15.38 -1.93 -16.20
CA ARG A 69 15.68 -2.46 -17.56
C ARG A 69 14.61 -2.04 -18.57
N ARG A 70 13.34 -2.18 -18.21
CA ARG A 70 12.24 -1.78 -19.07
C ARG A 70 12.24 -0.28 -19.33
N LEU A 71 12.41 0.55 -18.30
CA LEU A 71 12.48 2.00 -18.46
C LEU A 71 13.64 2.41 -19.38
N GLN A 72 14.84 1.83 -19.21
CA GLN A 72 15.97 2.10 -20.10
C GLN A 72 15.68 1.72 -21.55
N SER A 73 15.07 0.54 -21.76
CA SER A 73 14.66 0.12 -23.11
C SER A 73 13.67 1.10 -23.74
N GLU A 74 12.67 1.55 -22.98
CA GLU A 74 11.64 2.47 -23.45
C GLU A 74 12.19 3.89 -23.69
N LEU A 75 13.14 4.35 -22.88
CA LEU A 75 13.81 5.63 -23.05
C LEU A 75 14.69 5.65 -24.30
N ASN A 76 15.33 4.53 -24.64
CA ASN A 76 16.23 4.40 -25.78
C ASN A 76 15.51 4.08 -27.11
N ALA A 77 14.24 3.70 -27.06
CA ALA A 77 13.41 3.42 -28.24
C ALA A 77 12.25 4.43 -28.30
N PRO A 78 12.51 5.69 -28.68
CA PRO A 78 11.48 6.71 -28.69
C PRO A 78 10.38 6.34 -29.70
N LYS A 79 9.12 6.37 -29.24
CA LYS A 79 7.92 6.15 -30.02
C LYS A 79 7.02 7.40 -29.90
N PRO A 80 6.26 7.75 -30.93
CA PRO A 80 5.41 8.94 -30.89
C PRO A 80 4.25 8.81 -29.89
N GLU A 81 3.80 7.59 -29.61
CA GLU A 81 2.65 7.35 -28.74
C GLU A 81 3.04 7.36 -27.25
N PRO A 82 2.15 7.88 -26.37
CA PRO A 82 2.36 7.82 -24.94
C PRO A 82 2.46 6.35 -24.45
N ARG A 83 3.42 6.07 -23.59
CA ARG A 83 3.62 4.74 -23.03
C ARG A 83 3.45 4.76 -21.53
N LEU A 84 2.74 3.78 -21.01
CA LEU A 84 2.60 3.55 -19.58
C LEU A 84 3.49 2.37 -19.18
N ILE A 85 4.42 2.64 -18.28
CA ILE A 85 5.33 1.64 -17.72
C ILE A 85 4.85 1.36 -16.30
N PRO A 86 4.22 0.22 -16.04
CA PRO A 86 3.78 -0.13 -14.69
C PRO A 86 4.97 -0.21 -13.73
N VAL A 87 4.87 0.48 -12.61
CA VAL A 87 5.91 0.51 -11.56
C VAL A 87 5.51 -0.44 -10.44
N HIS A 88 4.41 -0.13 -9.81
CA HIS A 88 3.87 -0.87 -8.68
C HIS A 88 2.48 -0.32 -8.34
N SER A 89 1.54 -1.22 -8.01
CA SER A 89 0.34 -0.87 -7.26
C SER A 89 -0.53 0.28 -7.81
N GLY A 90 -0.67 0.35 -9.13
CA GLY A 90 -1.41 1.44 -9.74
C GLY A 90 -0.57 2.70 -9.95
N ILE A 91 0.73 2.67 -9.66
CA ILE A 91 1.69 3.67 -10.07
C ILE A 91 2.26 3.23 -11.41
N SER A 92 2.21 4.12 -12.38
CA SER A 92 2.84 3.94 -13.69
C SER A 92 3.69 5.16 -14.01
N LEU A 93 4.75 4.96 -14.76
CA LEU A 93 5.47 6.05 -15.41
C LEU A 93 4.85 6.26 -16.80
N ARG A 94 4.54 7.49 -17.14
CA ARG A 94 4.11 7.89 -18.47
C ARG A 94 5.30 8.51 -19.18
N LEU A 95 5.72 7.88 -20.27
CA LEU A 95 6.67 8.46 -21.21
C LEU A 95 5.91 8.99 -22.41
N GLN A 96 5.94 10.31 -22.62
CA GLN A 96 5.27 10.99 -23.72
C GLN A 96 6.22 12.00 -24.35
N GLY A 97 6.58 11.76 -25.62
CA GLY A 97 7.62 12.53 -26.28
C GLY A 97 8.93 12.47 -25.51
N ASP A 98 9.46 13.61 -25.11
CA ASP A 98 10.68 13.70 -24.29
C ASP A 98 10.41 13.94 -22.79
N THR A 99 9.24 13.60 -22.29
CA THR A 99 8.88 13.82 -20.89
C THR A 99 8.54 12.51 -20.20
N LEU A 100 9.13 12.29 -19.01
CA LEU A 100 8.80 11.21 -18.11
C LEU A 100 8.06 11.77 -16.89
N GLN A 101 6.87 11.26 -16.66
CA GLN A 101 6.00 11.68 -15.57
C GLN A 101 5.53 10.48 -14.75
N ILE A 102 5.26 10.70 -13.47
CA ILE A 102 4.51 9.74 -12.67
C ILE A 102 3.04 9.88 -13.08
N ALA A 103 2.52 8.87 -13.74
CA ALA A 103 1.10 8.78 -13.97
C ALA A 103 0.45 8.29 -12.66
N ALA A 104 -0.49 9.08 -12.15
CA ALA A 104 -1.33 8.63 -11.05
C ALA A 104 -1.97 7.29 -11.42
N ALA A 105 -2.15 6.43 -10.43
CA ALA A 105 -2.86 5.18 -10.59
C ALA A 105 -4.12 5.41 -11.42
N ALA A 106 -4.35 4.57 -12.40
CA ALA A 106 -5.70 4.39 -12.90
C ALA A 106 -6.60 4.23 -11.68
N ALA A 107 -7.66 5.01 -11.58
CA ALA A 107 -8.56 4.98 -10.44
C ALA A 107 -8.86 3.51 -10.13
N LEU A 108 -8.54 3.08 -8.91
CA LEU A 108 -8.77 1.70 -8.52
C LEU A 108 -10.26 1.43 -8.70
N PRO A 109 -10.64 0.34 -9.36
CA PRO A 109 -12.03 0.09 -9.69
C PRO A 109 -12.89 0.00 -8.43
N ARG A 110 -14.15 0.38 -8.55
CA ARG A 110 -15.16 0.02 -7.56
C ARG A 110 -15.58 -1.41 -7.86
N LEU A 111 -15.28 -2.34 -6.95
CA LEU A 111 -15.58 -3.75 -7.09
C LEU A 111 -16.74 -4.12 -6.19
N ILE A 112 -17.76 -4.76 -6.75
CA ILE A 112 -18.84 -5.39 -5.98
C ILE A 112 -18.38 -6.78 -5.62
N TRP A 113 -18.44 -7.12 -4.34
CA TRP A 113 -17.91 -8.36 -3.80
C TRP A 113 -18.99 -9.19 -3.11
N LYS A 114 -19.29 -10.34 -3.68
CA LYS A 114 -20.13 -11.37 -3.07
C LYS A 114 -19.21 -12.28 -2.25
N PHE A 115 -19.00 -11.94 -1.01
CA PHE A 115 -18.02 -12.58 -0.13
C PHE A 115 -18.38 -13.99 0.32
N ASP A 116 -19.62 -14.42 0.12
CA ASP A 116 -20.10 -15.79 0.28
C ASP A 116 -19.70 -16.70 -0.88
N GLN A 117 -19.52 -16.17 -2.08
CA GLN A 117 -19.15 -16.87 -3.30
C GLN A 117 -17.66 -16.74 -3.61
N GLU A 118 -17.10 -15.58 -3.38
CA GLU A 118 -15.70 -15.26 -3.67
C GLU A 118 -14.89 -15.09 -2.39
N THR A 119 -14.10 -16.07 -2.02
CA THR A 119 -13.26 -16.04 -0.82
C THR A 119 -12.06 -15.10 -0.94
N LYS A 120 -11.76 -14.58 -2.12
CA LYS A 120 -10.62 -13.69 -2.39
C LYS A 120 -10.98 -12.66 -3.45
N ILE A 121 -10.63 -11.40 -3.22
CA ILE A 121 -10.75 -10.33 -4.22
C ILE A 121 -9.44 -9.58 -4.33
N GLY A 122 -9.02 -9.28 -5.56
CA GLY A 122 -7.85 -8.47 -5.85
C GLY A 122 -8.21 -6.99 -5.95
N PHE A 123 -7.44 -6.14 -5.32
CA PHE A 123 -7.62 -4.70 -5.38
C PHE A 123 -6.27 -3.99 -5.55
N GLY A 124 -5.88 -3.77 -6.78
CA GLY A 124 -4.54 -3.29 -7.12
C GLY A 124 -3.46 -4.24 -6.59
N PRO A 125 -2.54 -3.76 -5.72
CA PRO A 125 -1.48 -4.60 -5.15
C PRO A 125 -1.95 -5.41 -3.95
N PHE A 126 -3.19 -5.26 -3.55
CA PHE A 126 -3.72 -5.86 -2.34
C PHE A 126 -4.68 -7.00 -2.69
N ARG A 127 -4.84 -7.87 -1.73
CA ARG A 127 -5.85 -8.93 -1.72
C ARG A 127 -6.63 -8.84 -0.42
N LEU A 128 -7.94 -8.91 -0.53
CA LEU A 128 -8.81 -9.18 0.60
C LEU A 128 -9.17 -10.67 0.55
N ARG A 129 -9.15 -11.30 1.70
CA ARG A 129 -9.49 -12.71 1.86
C ARG A 129 -10.59 -12.85 2.90
N VAL A 130 -11.56 -13.69 2.60
CA VAL A 130 -12.62 -14.11 3.50
C VAL A 130 -12.23 -15.40 4.18
N GLU A 131 -12.48 -15.49 5.47
CA GLU A 131 -12.41 -16.71 6.24
C GLU A 131 -13.64 -16.77 7.16
N TRP A 132 -14.29 -17.92 7.20
CA TRP A 132 -15.40 -18.17 8.09
C TRP A 132 -14.90 -18.79 9.38
N LEU A 133 -15.36 -18.29 10.51
CA LEU A 133 -14.97 -18.80 11.84
C LEU A 133 -16.22 -19.26 12.59
N GLU A 134 -16.07 -20.40 13.27
CA GLU A 134 -17.10 -20.97 14.14
C GLU A 134 -17.04 -20.39 15.55
N THR A 135 -15.87 -19.92 15.95
CA THR A 135 -15.63 -19.38 17.28
C THR A 135 -14.92 -18.04 17.23
N PHE A 136 -15.15 -17.19 18.21
CA PHE A 136 -14.47 -15.91 18.32
C PHE A 136 -12.99 -16.09 18.64
N PRO A 137 -12.08 -15.65 17.75
CA PRO A 137 -10.64 -15.88 17.93
C PRO A 137 -9.97 -14.86 18.87
N GLY A 138 -10.74 -13.99 19.50
CA GLY A 138 -10.23 -12.81 20.18
C GLY A 138 -10.26 -11.54 19.30
N PRO A 139 -9.92 -10.38 19.85
CA PRO A 139 -9.87 -9.13 19.10
C PRO A 139 -8.84 -9.21 17.97
N PRO A 140 -9.09 -8.50 16.84
CA PRO A 140 -8.13 -8.46 15.74
C PRO A 140 -6.75 -7.96 16.20
N PRO A 141 -5.65 -8.57 15.75
CA PRO A 141 -4.29 -8.20 16.19
C PRO A 141 -3.90 -6.79 15.70
N ASP A 142 -4.45 -6.37 14.58
CA ASP A 142 -4.20 -5.06 13.98
C ASP A 142 -5.31 -4.67 12.99
N CYS A 143 -5.13 -3.54 12.30
CA CYS A 143 -6.10 -3.05 11.33
C CYS A 143 -6.07 -3.73 9.96
N THR A 144 -5.22 -4.75 9.77
CA THR A 144 -5.21 -5.57 8.55
C THR A 144 -6.21 -6.74 8.62
N VAL A 145 -6.78 -6.97 9.78
CA VAL A 145 -7.81 -7.99 10.02
C VAL A 145 -9.06 -7.32 10.56
N ALA A 146 -10.22 -7.68 10.05
CA ALA A 146 -11.51 -7.28 10.61
C ALA A 146 -12.38 -8.50 10.87
N LEU A 147 -13.15 -8.45 11.93
CA LEU A 147 -14.13 -9.47 12.31
C LEU A 147 -15.52 -8.85 12.29
N PHE A 148 -16.46 -9.54 11.69
CA PHE A 148 -17.85 -9.10 11.56
C PHE A 148 -18.82 -10.19 11.95
N ASP A 149 -19.93 -9.77 12.51
CA ASP A 149 -21.14 -10.58 12.55
C ASP A 149 -21.71 -10.66 11.12
N ALA A 150 -21.60 -11.83 10.50
CA ALA A 150 -21.99 -12.01 9.11
C ALA A 150 -23.48 -11.84 8.87
N ASP A 151 -24.30 -12.12 9.89
CA ASP A 151 -25.77 -12.01 9.79
C ASP A 151 -26.23 -10.53 9.82
N ARG A 152 -25.33 -9.61 10.18
CA ARG A 152 -25.52 -8.16 10.14
C ARG A 152 -24.90 -7.47 8.94
N LEU A 153 -24.23 -8.20 8.08
CA LEU A 153 -23.67 -7.67 6.85
C LEU A 153 -24.66 -7.76 5.69
N PRO A 154 -24.64 -6.84 4.73
CA PRO A 154 -25.37 -7.01 3.48
C PRO A 154 -24.77 -8.17 2.66
N GLU A 155 -25.56 -8.76 1.76
CA GLU A 155 -25.14 -9.87 0.90
C GLU A 155 -23.92 -9.51 0.02
N THR A 156 -23.78 -8.24 -0.30
CA THR A 156 -22.69 -7.74 -1.13
C THR A 156 -21.94 -6.62 -0.42
N LEU A 157 -20.63 -6.59 -0.59
CA LEU A 157 -19.76 -5.51 -0.17
C LEU A 157 -19.20 -4.78 -1.38
N THR A 158 -18.87 -3.52 -1.21
CA THR A 158 -18.13 -2.78 -2.23
C THR A 158 -16.73 -2.50 -1.74
N VAL A 159 -15.73 -2.84 -2.55
CA VAL A 159 -14.33 -2.49 -2.33
C VAL A 159 -13.95 -1.39 -3.30
N ARG A 160 -13.55 -0.25 -2.80
CA ARG A 160 -13.15 0.91 -3.60
C ARG A 160 -11.98 1.67 -2.99
N ALA A 161 -11.39 2.54 -3.76
CA ALA A 161 -10.45 3.52 -3.22
C ALA A 161 -11.15 4.49 -2.27
N ARG A 162 -10.39 5.06 -1.34
CA ARG A 162 -10.85 6.17 -0.51
C ARG A 162 -11.19 7.37 -1.39
N GLU A 163 -12.30 8.00 -1.09
CA GLU A 163 -12.77 9.22 -1.74
C GLU A 163 -12.66 10.44 -0.80
N ALA A 164 -12.74 11.63 -1.38
CA ALA A 164 -12.82 12.86 -0.59
C ALA A 164 -14.15 12.90 0.18
N GLY A 165 -14.09 13.28 1.46
CA GLY A 165 -15.29 13.28 2.31
C GLY A 165 -15.53 11.97 3.07
N ASP A 166 -14.85 10.87 2.73
CA ASP A 166 -14.97 9.62 3.46
C ASP A 166 -14.74 9.79 4.96
N ALA A 167 -15.71 9.32 5.73
CA ALA A 167 -15.68 9.31 7.20
C ALA A 167 -16.22 7.98 7.72
N LEU A 168 -15.78 7.57 8.88
CA LEU A 168 -16.28 6.38 9.58
C LEU A 168 -16.44 6.67 11.07
N ILE A 169 -17.30 5.90 11.73
CA ILE A 169 -17.37 5.90 13.18
C ILE A 169 -16.42 4.80 13.67
N PRO A 170 -15.30 5.17 14.33
CA PRO A 170 -14.34 4.19 14.83
C PRO A 170 -14.96 3.27 15.87
N PHE A 171 -14.48 2.04 15.95
CA PHE A 171 -14.87 1.15 17.06
C PHE A 171 -14.53 1.82 18.40
N GLY A 172 -15.48 1.80 19.33
CA GLY A 172 -15.38 2.51 20.61
C GLY A 172 -15.69 4.02 20.54
N GLY A 173 -15.94 4.57 19.34
CA GLY A 173 -16.33 5.97 19.15
C GLY A 173 -17.84 6.14 18.90
N SER A 174 -18.33 7.36 19.06
CA SER A 174 -19.75 7.72 18.82
C SER A 174 -19.95 8.72 17.68
N LYS A 175 -18.87 9.32 17.16
CA LYS A 175 -18.96 10.37 16.14
C LYS A 175 -18.15 10.01 14.89
N PRO A 176 -18.62 10.39 13.68
CA PRO A 176 -17.86 10.21 12.46
C PRO A 176 -16.54 10.98 12.50
N VAL A 177 -15.47 10.31 12.05
CA VAL A 177 -14.15 10.89 11.90
C VAL A 177 -13.70 10.72 10.46
N SER A 178 -13.19 11.79 9.83
CA SER A 178 -12.76 11.70 8.45
C SER A 178 -11.58 10.74 8.29
N LEU A 179 -11.60 9.93 7.24
CA LEU A 179 -10.51 9.02 6.94
C LEU A 179 -9.18 9.74 6.68
N LYS A 180 -9.25 10.98 6.19
CA LYS A 180 -8.05 11.83 6.04
C LYS A 180 -7.37 12.05 7.40
N LYS A 181 -8.13 12.44 8.43
CA LYS A 181 -7.61 12.68 9.80
C LYS A 181 -7.04 11.40 10.41
N LEU A 182 -7.79 10.29 10.33
CA LEU A 182 -7.35 9.00 10.87
C LEU A 182 -6.07 8.50 10.23
N ARG A 183 -5.96 8.65 8.92
CA ARG A 183 -4.79 8.26 8.15
C ARG A 183 -3.56 9.10 8.47
N THR A 184 -3.72 10.44 8.58
CA THR A 184 -2.64 11.34 8.99
C THR A 184 -2.17 11.01 10.41
N GLY A 185 -3.07 10.75 11.34
CA GLY A 185 -2.73 10.34 12.70
C GLY A 185 -1.97 9.01 12.81
N ARG A 186 -2.03 8.17 11.76
CA ARG A 186 -1.25 6.92 11.65
C ARG A 186 0.02 7.05 10.82
N GLY A 187 0.37 8.23 10.36
CA GLY A 187 1.55 8.43 9.52
C GLY A 187 1.48 7.75 8.15
N ILE A 188 0.27 7.36 7.68
CA ILE A 188 0.13 6.70 6.37
C ILE A 188 0.23 7.77 5.27
N PRO A 189 1.23 7.69 4.36
CA PRO A 189 1.44 8.67 3.30
C PRO A 189 0.22 8.84 2.39
N SER A 190 -0.01 10.06 1.89
CA SER A 190 -1.16 10.36 1.02
C SER A 190 -1.19 9.56 -0.27
N SER A 191 -0.06 9.14 -0.74
CA SER A 191 0.13 8.28 -1.91
C SER A 191 -0.16 6.80 -1.68
N THR A 192 -0.21 6.33 -0.42
CA THR A 192 -0.51 4.92 -0.13
C THR A 192 -1.95 4.62 -0.52
N PRO A 193 -2.23 3.71 -1.46
CA PRO A 193 -3.58 3.29 -1.76
C PRO A 193 -4.24 2.71 -0.51
N CYS A 194 -5.35 3.29 -0.11
CA CYS A 194 -6.13 2.80 1.03
C CYS A 194 -7.49 2.36 0.51
N PRO A 195 -7.73 1.07 0.36
CA PRO A 195 -9.07 0.59 0.06
C PRO A 195 -10.00 0.84 1.23
N VAL A 196 -11.28 0.98 0.93
CA VAL A 196 -12.36 0.94 1.91
C VAL A 196 -13.32 -0.16 1.51
N VAL A 197 -13.83 -0.85 2.50
CA VAL A 197 -14.92 -1.83 2.34
C VAL A 197 -16.19 -1.17 2.82
N THR A 198 -17.18 -1.07 1.94
CA THR A 198 -18.45 -0.41 2.22
C THR A 198 -19.62 -1.35 1.97
N SER A 199 -20.75 -1.08 2.62
CA SER A 199 -22.05 -1.59 2.23
C SER A 199 -22.53 -0.95 0.92
N PRO A 200 -23.57 -1.47 0.28
CA PRO A 200 -24.12 -0.92 -0.96
C PRO A 200 -24.61 0.53 -0.83
N ASP A 201 -25.07 0.94 0.35
CA ASP A 201 -25.47 2.31 0.66
C ASP A 201 -24.31 3.30 0.84
N GLY A 202 -23.07 2.80 0.78
CA GLY A 202 -21.87 3.61 0.93
C GLY A 202 -21.32 3.72 2.34
N THR A 203 -21.97 3.13 3.34
CA THR A 203 -21.47 3.12 4.73
C THR A 203 -20.14 2.36 4.80
N ILE A 204 -19.11 2.99 5.36
CA ILE A 204 -17.79 2.36 5.48
C ILE A 204 -17.83 1.37 6.65
N LEU A 205 -17.65 0.11 6.32
CA LEU A 205 -17.60 -1.01 7.27
C LEU A 205 -16.18 -1.26 7.79
N TRP A 206 -15.20 -1.01 6.95
CA TRP A 206 -13.78 -1.21 7.30
C TRP A 206 -12.86 -0.39 6.41
N ALA A 207 -11.85 0.18 7.03
CA ALA A 207 -10.73 0.81 6.33
C ALA A 207 -9.43 0.09 6.74
N PRO A 208 -8.99 -0.92 5.94
CA PRO A 208 -7.74 -1.63 6.20
C PRO A 208 -6.57 -0.67 6.44
N LEU A 209 -5.65 -1.04 7.34
CA LEU A 209 -4.52 -0.24 7.80
C LEU A 209 -4.90 1.00 8.64
N ILE A 210 -6.15 1.47 8.57
CA ILE A 210 -6.58 2.70 9.22
C ILE A 210 -7.33 2.40 10.52
N ARG A 211 -8.53 1.83 10.44
CA ARG A 211 -9.36 1.61 11.64
C ARG A 211 -10.48 0.61 11.38
N HIS A 212 -10.91 -0.07 12.47
CA HIS A 212 -12.18 -0.80 12.53
C HIS A 212 -13.32 0.18 12.81
N THR A 213 -14.54 -0.20 12.40
CA THR A 213 -15.75 0.56 12.65
C THR A 213 -16.64 -0.13 13.65
N ILE A 214 -17.70 0.57 14.09
CA ILE A 214 -18.73 0.03 15.00
C ILE A 214 -19.74 -0.87 14.29
N HIS A 215 -19.66 -0.98 12.95
CA HIS A 215 -20.66 -1.70 12.14
C HIS A 215 -20.47 -3.21 12.22
N ALA A 216 -21.57 -3.94 12.38
CA ALA A 216 -21.62 -5.40 12.43
C ALA A 216 -20.59 -6.01 13.41
N PRO A 217 -20.48 -5.54 14.67
CA PRO A 217 -19.52 -6.06 15.62
C PRO A 217 -19.88 -7.50 16.01
N VAL A 218 -18.86 -8.31 16.24
CA VAL A 218 -19.05 -9.65 16.82
C VAL A 218 -19.45 -9.50 18.29
N THR A 219 -20.51 -10.18 18.68
CA THR A 219 -21.05 -10.22 20.04
C THR A 219 -21.14 -11.68 20.51
N PRO A 220 -21.40 -11.93 21.80
CA PRO A 220 -21.62 -13.31 22.29
C PRO A 220 -22.75 -14.07 21.60
N GLU A 221 -23.72 -13.35 21.02
CA GLU A 221 -24.86 -13.91 20.29
C GLU A 221 -24.57 -14.20 18.82
N THR A 222 -23.42 -13.74 18.31
CA THR A 222 -23.03 -13.95 16.90
C THR A 222 -22.82 -15.42 16.62
N ARG A 223 -23.54 -15.93 15.60
CA ARG A 223 -23.47 -17.33 15.18
C ARG A 223 -22.51 -17.57 14.02
N ARG A 224 -22.35 -16.58 13.16
CA ARG A 224 -21.52 -16.65 11.95
C ARG A 224 -20.53 -15.51 11.95
N ILE A 225 -19.26 -15.82 12.11
CA ILE A 225 -18.20 -14.81 12.15
C ILE A 225 -17.47 -14.79 10.81
N LEU A 226 -17.45 -13.61 10.18
CA LEU A 226 -16.68 -13.33 8.98
C LEU A 226 -15.37 -12.64 9.35
N ARG A 227 -14.25 -13.25 9.01
CA ARG A 227 -12.93 -12.63 9.10
C ARG A 227 -12.50 -12.14 7.72
N LEU A 228 -12.27 -10.84 7.60
CA LEU A 228 -11.64 -10.24 6.44
C LEU A 228 -10.16 -9.98 6.73
N ARG A 229 -9.27 -10.45 5.84
CA ARG A 229 -7.84 -10.20 5.93
C ARG A 229 -7.39 -9.37 4.73
N PHE A 230 -6.63 -8.32 5.02
CA PHE A 230 -6.00 -7.47 4.02
C PHE A 230 -4.54 -7.88 3.87
N ILE A 231 -4.17 -8.33 2.68
CA ILE A 231 -2.86 -8.90 2.40
C ILE A 231 -2.23 -8.11 1.25
N HIS A 232 -0.99 -7.69 1.43
CA HIS A 232 -0.23 -7.15 0.31
C HIS A 232 0.15 -8.29 -0.64
N ALA A 233 -0.08 -8.14 -1.96
CA ALA A 233 0.11 -9.21 -2.94
C ALA A 233 1.53 -9.80 -2.96
N ARG A 234 2.55 -9.02 -2.57
CA ARG A 234 3.94 -9.50 -2.44
C ARG A 234 4.18 -10.42 -1.24
N CYS A 235 3.33 -10.37 -0.21
CA CYS A 235 3.45 -11.23 0.97
C CYS A 235 2.73 -12.57 0.81
N ALA A 236 1.95 -12.75 -0.25
CA ALA A 236 1.16 -13.95 -0.47
C ALA A 236 1.96 -15.24 -0.76
N GLY A 237 3.29 -15.13 -1.01
CA GLY A 237 4.18 -16.27 -1.21
C GLY A 237 5.02 -16.66 0.02
N ARG A 238 4.87 -15.97 1.15
CA ARG A 238 5.57 -16.24 2.41
C ARG A 238 4.57 -16.30 3.56
N GLU A 239 3.93 -17.42 3.72
CA GLU A 239 2.99 -17.67 4.84
C GLU A 239 3.62 -17.57 6.24
N LYS A 240 4.88 -17.15 6.37
CA LYS A 240 5.62 -17.06 7.65
C LYS A 240 5.89 -15.63 8.15
N TYR A 241 5.39 -14.59 7.51
CA TYR A 241 5.61 -13.22 8.01
C TYR A 241 4.28 -12.58 8.45
N GLU A 242 3.94 -12.78 9.71
CA GLU A 242 2.94 -12.02 10.49
C GLU A 242 3.43 -10.60 10.85
N GLN A 243 4.21 -9.96 10.01
CA GLN A 243 4.67 -8.60 10.30
C GLN A 243 3.96 -7.59 9.40
N SER A 244 3.36 -6.57 10.05
CA SER A 244 2.83 -5.39 9.40
C SER A 244 3.83 -4.86 8.36
N PRO A 245 3.41 -4.48 7.15
CA PRO A 245 4.28 -3.85 6.17
C PRO A 245 4.85 -2.49 6.63
N PHE A 246 4.46 -2.01 7.80
CA PHE A 246 4.92 -0.79 8.44
C PHE A 246 5.47 -1.10 9.85
N PRO A 247 6.78 -1.37 10.00
CA PRO A 247 7.38 -1.75 11.29
C PRO A 247 7.26 -0.68 12.39
N ASP A 248 7.05 0.58 12.05
CA ASP A 248 7.03 1.70 13.01
C ASP A 248 5.64 1.99 13.61
N LEU A 249 4.57 1.28 13.22
CA LEU A 249 3.24 1.51 13.77
C LEU A 249 3.01 0.90 15.17
N LYS A 250 4.00 0.21 15.74
CA LYS A 250 3.87 -0.49 17.03
C LYS A 250 3.96 0.42 18.27
N LYS A 251 4.29 1.69 18.15
CA LYS A 251 4.60 2.55 19.31
C LYS A 251 3.48 3.46 19.81
N SER A 252 2.26 3.41 19.29
CA SER A 252 1.19 4.33 19.73
C SER A 252 -0.05 3.67 20.33
N SER A 253 0.00 2.41 20.76
CA SER A 253 -1.19 1.73 21.28
C SER A 253 -1.12 1.32 22.77
N SER A 254 -0.39 2.06 23.61
CA SER A 254 -0.30 1.73 25.03
C SER A 254 -1.29 2.42 25.97
N ASP A 255 -2.29 3.18 25.46
CA ASP A 255 -3.22 3.90 26.34
C ASP A 255 -4.71 3.73 26.05
N ASP A 256 -5.13 2.65 25.38
CA ASP A 256 -6.54 2.29 25.37
C ASP A 256 -6.79 1.11 26.33
N LYS A 257 -7.02 1.44 27.60
CA LYS A 257 -7.58 0.49 28.59
C LYS A 257 -8.91 -0.01 28.08
N PHE A 258 -8.99 -1.29 27.78
CA PHE A 258 -10.23 -2.02 27.66
C PHE A 258 -10.75 -2.26 29.10
N GLU A 259 -11.68 -1.45 29.57
CA GLU A 259 -12.64 -1.86 30.59
C GLU A 259 -13.89 -2.38 29.92
N LEU A 260 -14.30 -3.56 30.36
CA LEU A 260 -15.51 -4.28 29.95
C LEU A 260 -16.79 -3.51 30.22
#